data_f0fa9ff4a8a8f561d19fdd5a17e69447
#
_entry.id   f0fa9ff4a8a8f561d19fdd5a17e69447
#
_cell.length_a   1.000
_cell.length_b   1.000
_cell.length_c   1.000
_cell.angle_alpha   90.00
_cell.angle_beta   90.00
_cell.angle_gamma   90.00
#
_symmetry.space_group_name_H-M   'P 1'
#
loop_
_entity.id
_entity.type
_entity.pdbx_description
1 polymer ?
#
loop_
_entity_poly.entity_id
_entity_poly.type
_entity_poly.pdbx_seq_one_letter_code
_entity_poly.pdbx_strand_id
1 'polypeptide(L)'
;MTTALVVFALSGCAEKLVDVNVTIVDQKTALENQILGSYEELGNEVLLLASVRSVDEEGKLKPTVEIPQGKLKALRALQRQEFNRDDIQEFKQILVAGEGKDGFLQFFENERTKTDTQFKEFSKAIIAEENEGRLIVLQRIVATNENFTEKDLPRVQKISASLNRDNAKPGEKIQLENGDWSTRPEVGSK
;
A
#
# COMPACT_ATOMS: atom_id res chain seq x y z
N MET A 1 36.73 -70.12 34.60
CA MET A 1 36.28 -69.81 33.24
C MET A 1 35.50 -68.51 33.36
N THR A 2 36.16 -67.41 33.03
CA THR A 2 35.63 -66.03 33.20
C THR A 2 35.21 -65.50 31.83
N THR A 3 33.91 -65.32 31.64
CA THR A 3 33.33 -64.81 30.37
C THR A 3 33.33 -63.29 30.42
N ALA A 4 34.14 -62.66 29.57
CA ALA A 4 34.18 -61.20 29.43
C ALA A 4 33.03 -60.74 28.51
N LEU A 5 32.17 -59.90 29.05
CA LEU A 5 31.08 -59.26 28.31
C LEU A 5 31.66 -57.98 27.67
N VAL A 6 31.77 -57.98 26.34
CA VAL A 6 32.17 -56.77 25.57
C VAL A 6 30.92 -55.94 25.28
N VAL A 7 30.80 -54.76 25.90
CA VAL A 7 29.78 -53.81 25.64
C VAL A 7 30.24 -52.89 24.47
N PHE A 8 29.61 -53.03 23.31
CA PHE A 8 29.79 -52.09 22.16
C PHE A 8 28.99 -50.88 22.43
N ALA A 9 29.67 -49.78 22.72
CA ALA A 9 29.05 -48.46 22.74
C ALA A 9 28.89 -47.94 21.28
N LEU A 10 27.67 -47.98 20.80
CA LEU A 10 27.28 -47.29 19.54
C LEU A 10 27.23 -45.77 19.81
N SER A 11 28.31 -45.10 19.44
CA SER A 11 28.32 -43.63 19.36
C SER A 11 27.44 -43.23 18.19
N GLY A 12 26.19 -42.93 18.49
CA GLY A 12 25.28 -42.26 17.53
C GLY A 12 25.79 -40.86 17.27
N CYS A 13 26.27 -40.59 16.05
CA CYS A 13 26.42 -39.24 15.55
C CYS A 13 25.02 -38.59 15.51
N ALA A 14 24.78 -37.70 16.45
CA ALA A 14 23.65 -36.78 16.33
C ALA A 14 23.97 -35.86 15.15
N GLU A 15 23.46 -36.19 13.97
CA GLU A 15 23.34 -35.21 12.89
C GLU A 15 22.51 -34.08 13.44
N LYS A 16 23.16 -32.92 13.65
CA LYS A 16 22.44 -31.67 13.79
C LYS A 16 21.66 -31.47 12.49
N LEU A 17 20.37 -31.79 12.54
CA LEU A 17 19.40 -31.22 11.60
C LEU A 17 19.59 -29.72 11.72
N VAL A 18 20.27 -29.14 10.74
CA VAL A 18 20.27 -27.70 10.53
C VAL A 18 18.82 -27.40 10.27
N ASP A 19 18.14 -26.83 11.26
CA ASP A 19 16.88 -26.15 11.07
C ASP A 19 17.19 -24.99 10.10
N VAL A 20 17.05 -25.28 8.81
CA VAL A 20 16.93 -24.25 7.79
C VAL A 20 15.56 -23.66 8.05
N ASN A 21 15.49 -22.75 9.01
CA ASN A 21 14.49 -21.71 9.01
C ASN A 21 14.72 -20.92 7.73
N VAL A 22 14.23 -21.45 6.62
CA VAL A 22 13.89 -20.67 5.46
C VAL A 22 12.78 -19.77 6.00
N THR A 23 13.19 -18.65 6.59
CA THR A 23 12.33 -17.50 6.69
C THR A 23 11.98 -17.27 5.23
N ILE A 24 10.81 -17.76 4.82
CA ILE A 24 10.07 -17.21 3.72
C ILE A 24 9.86 -15.78 4.19
N VAL A 25 10.90 -14.94 4.02
CA VAL A 25 10.75 -13.48 4.02
C VAL A 25 9.73 -13.30 2.93
N ASP A 26 8.57 -13.04 3.39
CA ASP A 26 7.34 -13.23 2.69
C ASP A 26 7.54 -12.62 1.31
N GLN A 27 7.26 -13.37 0.24
CA GLN A 27 7.23 -12.77 -1.11
C GLN A 27 6.35 -11.51 -1.10
N LYS A 28 5.42 -11.44 -0.18
CA LYS A 28 4.64 -10.29 0.23
C LYS A 28 5.56 -9.13 0.64
N THR A 29 6.51 -9.31 1.55
CA THR A 29 7.40 -8.23 2.01
C THR A 29 8.27 -7.67 0.89
N ALA A 30 8.78 -8.51 -0.01
CA ALA A 30 9.54 -8.04 -1.17
C ALA A 30 8.66 -7.24 -2.15
N LEU A 31 7.44 -7.70 -2.41
CA LEU A 31 6.48 -7.01 -3.25
C LEU A 31 5.94 -5.73 -2.60
N GLU A 32 5.71 -5.75 -1.29
CA GLU A 32 5.34 -4.55 -0.52
C GLU A 32 6.43 -3.48 -0.65
N ASN A 33 7.69 -3.85 -0.48
CA ASN A 33 8.82 -2.94 -0.64
C ASN A 33 8.94 -2.40 -2.07
N GLN A 34 8.69 -3.22 -3.09
CA GLN A 34 8.68 -2.77 -4.49
C GLN A 34 7.56 -1.76 -4.75
N ILE A 35 6.36 -2.02 -4.23
CA ILE A 35 5.22 -1.11 -4.37
C ILE A 35 5.50 0.19 -3.64
N LEU A 36 5.96 0.14 -2.38
CA LEU A 36 6.32 1.32 -1.60
C LEU A 36 7.41 2.13 -2.28
N GLY A 37 8.48 1.48 -2.76
CA GLY A 37 9.55 2.15 -3.50
C GLY A 37 9.06 2.85 -4.77
N SER A 38 8.12 2.25 -5.49
CA SER A 38 7.52 2.87 -6.68
C SER A 38 6.65 4.08 -6.32
N TYR A 39 5.91 4.03 -5.21
CA TYR A 39 5.16 5.18 -4.70
C TYR A 39 6.09 6.32 -4.28
N GLU A 40 7.18 6.00 -3.58
CA GLU A 40 8.18 6.97 -3.14
C GLU A 40 8.89 7.65 -4.33
N GLU A 41 9.29 6.87 -5.33
CA GLU A 41 9.88 7.39 -6.57
C GLU A 41 8.93 8.38 -7.27
N LEU A 42 7.66 7.98 -7.48
CA LEU A 42 6.66 8.84 -8.09
C LEU A 42 6.38 10.09 -7.24
N GLY A 43 6.35 9.95 -5.90
CA GLY A 43 6.16 11.07 -4.97
C GLY A 43 7.29 12.09 -5.05
N ASN A 44 8.55 11.63 -5.09
CA ASN A 44 9.71 12.48 -5.26
C ASN A 44 9.68 13.23 -6.61
N GLU A 45 9.22 12.59 -7.67
CA GLU A 45 9.05 13.23 -8.98
C GLU A 45 7.96 14.30 -8.98
N VAL A 46 6.86 14.12 -8.24
CA VAL A 46 5.84 15.16 -8.04
C VAL A 46 6.45 16.41 -7.41
N LEU A 47 7.28 16.24 -6.38
CA LEU A 47 7.97 17.35 -5.73
C LEU A 47 8.95 18.05 -6.69
N LEU A 48 9.70 17.28 -7.49
CA LEU A 48 10.60 17.83 -8.51
C LEU A 48 9.84 18.62 -9.56
N LEU A 49 8.73 18.13 -10.07
CA LEU A 49 7.90 18.85 -11.05
C LEU A 49 7.31 20.14 -10.49
N ALA A 50 6.93 20.15 -9.22
CA ALA A 50 6.43 21.33 -8.55
C ALA A 50 7.53 22.38 -8.32
N SER A 51 8.78 21.93 -8.14
CA SER A 51 9.94 22.81 -7.86
C SER A 51 10.66 23.31 -9.12
N VAL A 52 10.54 22.60 -10.24
CA VAL A 52 11.30 22.91 -11.46
C VAL A 52 10.53 23.76 -12.45
N ARG A 53 10.37 25.03 -12.14
CA ARG A 53 10.52 26.06 -13.19
C ARG A 53 12.03 26.31 -13.34
N SER A 54 12.72 25.36 -13.97
CA SER A 54 14.13 25.54 -14.19
C SER A 54 14.35 26.66 -15.20
N VAL A 55 14.87 27.75 -14.72
CA VAL A 55 15.45 28.80 -15.56
C VAL A 55 16.93 28.48 -15.79
N ASP A 56 17.46 28.83 -16.95
CA ASP A 56 18.89 28.80 -17.19
C ASP A 56 19.60 29.97 -16.47
N GLU A 57 20.91 30.05 -16.62
CA GLU A 57 21.70 31.12 -16.00
C GLU A 57 21.33 32.53 -16.53
N GLU A 58 20.70 32.60 -17.72
CA GLU A 58 20.19 33.81 -18.34
C GLU A 58 18.75 34.14 -17.97
N GLY A 59 18.10 33.34 -17.10
CA GLY A 59 16.73 33.54 -16.64
C GLY A 59 15.65 33.09 -17.62
N LYS A 60 15.99 32.34 -18.69
CA LYS A 60 15.02 31.76 -19.63
C LYS A 60 14.54 30.41 -19.11
N LEU A 61 13.26 30.12 -19.37
CA LEU A 61 12.70 28.79 -19.06
C LEU A 61 13.43 27.73 -19.89
N LYS A 62 14.03 26.74 -19.18
CA LYS A 62 14.59 25.55 -19.85
C LYS A 62 13.46 24.80 -20.55
N PRO A 63 13.74 24.15 -21.71
CA PRO A 63 12.74 23.34 -22.38
C PRO A 63 12.21 22.28 -21.43
N THR A 64 10.88 22.19 -21.34
CA THR A 64 10.20 21.19 -20.52
C THR A 64 10.59 19.80 -21.03
N VAL A 65 11.14 18.96 -20.15
CA VAL A 65 11.37 17.54 -20.46
C VAL A 65 10.03 16.92 -20.84
N GLU A 66 9.92 16.29 -22.00
CA GLU A 66 8.72 15.56 -22.38
C GLU A 66 8.52 14.39 -21.44
N ILE A 67 7.46 14.49 -20.61
CA ILE A 67 7.07 13.43 -19.68
C ILE A 67 6.13 12.48 -20.42
N PRO A 68 6.42 11.16 -20.47
CA PRO A 68 5.51 10.19 -21.06
C PRO A 68 4.10 10.29 -20.46
N GLN A 69 3.06 10.22 -21.28
CA GLN A 69 1.67 10.43 -20.89
C GLN A 69 1.23 9.55 -19.72
N GLY A 70 1.63 8.26 -19.70
CA GLY A 70 1.33 7.35 -18.60
C GLY A 70 1.95 7.79 -17.27
N LYS A 71 3.17 8.35 -17.31
CA LYS A 71 3.85 8.90 -16.14
C LYS A 71 3.14 10.17 -15.67
N LEU A 72 2.82 11.08 -16.60
CA LEU A 72 2.10 12.33 -16.28
C LEU A 72 0.74 12.05 -15.64
N LYS A 73 0.02 11.02 -16.10
CA LYS A 73 -1.25 10.60 -15.52
C LYS A 73 -1.09 10.14 -14.08
N ALA A 74 -0.07 9.34 -13.77
CA ALA A 74 0.21 8.87 -12.42
C ALA A 74 0.63 10.02 -11.48
N LEU A 75 1.47 10.94 -11.96
CA LEU A 75 1.89 12.11 -11.17
C LEU A 75 0.71 13.01 -10.83
N ARG A 76 -0.21 13.25 -11.77
CA ARG A 76 -1.43 14.01 -11.51
C ARG A 76 -2.37 13.31 -10.52
N ALA A 77 -2.43 11.97 -10.59
CA ALA A 77 -3.20 11.18 -9.63
C ALA A 77 -2.64 11.35 -8.21
N LEU A 78 -1.32 11.23 -8.03
CA LEU A 78 -0.68 11.47 -6.73
C LEU A 78 -0.85 12.89 -6.21
N GLN A 79 -0.74 13.90 -7.07
CA GLN A 79 -1.00 15.31 -6.68
C GLN A 79 -2.43 15.48 -6.18
N ARG A 80 -3.42 14.83 -6.81
CA ARG A 80 -4.81 14.88 -6.38
C ARG A 80 -5.02 14.15 -5.06
N GLN A 81 -4.40 12.97 -4.88
CA GLN A 81 -4.44 12.24 -3.61
C GLN A 81 -3.84 13.08 -2.47
N GLU A 82 -2.72 13.74 -2.71
CA GLU A 82 -2.11 14.64 -1.74
C GLU A 82 -3.00 15.84 -1.40
N PHE A 83 -3.69 16.41 -2.41
CA PHE A 83 -4.65 17.49 -2.20
C PHE A 83 -5.86 17.04 -1.38
N ASN A 84 -6.36 15.83 -1.61
CA ASN A 84 -7.54 15.29 -0.95
C ASN A 84 -7.20 14.60 0.40
N ARG A 85 -5.92 14.53 0.78
CA ARG A 85 -5.46 13.76 1.94
C ARG A 85 -6.17 14.11 3.24
N ASP A 86 -6.34 15.38 3.51
CA ASP A 86 -6.94 15.84 4.77
C ASP A 86 -8.43 15.51 4.83
N ASP A 87 -9.15 15.65 3.71
CA ASP A 87 -10.55 15.26 3.58
C ASP A 87 -10.73 13.75 3.78
N ILE A 88 -9.90 12.93 3.11
CA ILE A 88 -9.91 11.48 3.26
C ILE A 88 -9.63 11.08 4.72
N GLN A 89 -8.66 11.74 5.37
CA GLN A 89 -8.35 11.48 6.76
C GLN A 89 -9.54 11.84 7.68
N GLU A 90 -10.21 12.98 7.46
CA GLU A 90 -11.44 13.34 8.18
C GLU A 90 -12.52 12.25 7.98
N PHE A 91 -12.79 11.85 6.73
CA PHE A 91 -13.84 10.86 6.42
C PHE A 91 -13.58 9.52 7.10
N LYS A 92 -12.32 9.10 7.21
CA LYS A 92 -11.95 7.87 7.93
C LYS A 92 -12.16 8.02 9.44
N GLN A 93 -11.80 9.15 10.02
CA GLN A 93 -11.97 9.44 11.45
C GLN A 93 -13.45 9.47 11.87
N ILE A 94 -14.31 10.09 11.04
CA ILE A 94 -15.74 10.15 11.31
C ILE A 94 -16.53 8.95 10.77
N LEU A 95 -15.82 7.91 10.32
CA LEU A 95 -16.35 6.64 9.83
C LEU A 95 -17.24 6.75 8.58
N VAL A 96 -17.05 7.77 7.76
CA VAL A 96 -17.68 7.94 6.44
C VAL A 96 -16.90 7.19 5.37
N ALA A 97 -15.60 6.95 5.58
CA ALA A 97 -14.77 6.12 4.72
C ALA A 97 -14.13 4.96 5.49
N GLY A 98 -13.85 3.86 4.82
CA GLY A 98 -13.11 2.71 5.37
C GLY A 98 -12.26 2.05 4.30
N GLU A 99 -11.13 1.45 4.71
CA GLU A 99 -10.21 0.74 3.80
C GLU A 99 -10.76 -0.63 3.43
N GLY A 100 -11.10 -0.82 2.15
CA GLY A 100 -11.58 -2.08 1.61
C GLY A 100 -10.45 -3.10 1.40
N LYS A 101 -10.81 -4.38 1.41
CA LYS A 101 -9.87 -5.50 1.13
C LYS A 101 -9.37 -5.54 -0.32
N ASP A 102 -9.99 -4.78 -1.19
CA ASP A 102 -9.63 -4.60 -2.60
C ASP A 102 -8.69 -3.41 -2.84
N GLY A 103 -8.32 -2.67 -1.78
CA GLY A 103 -7.43 -1.51 -1.84
C GLY A 103 -8.13 -0.19 -2.12
N PHE A 104 -9.47 -0.20 -2.17
CA PHE A 104 -10.28 0.99 -2.39
C PHE A 104 -11.05 1.40 -1.14
N LEU A 105 -11.32 2.69 -1.02
CA LEU A 105 -12.16 3.22 0.03
C LEU A 105 -13.63 2.90 -0.25
N GLN A 106 -14.35 2.52 0.81
CA GLN A 106 -15.80 2.35 0.78
C GLN A 106 -16.46 3.50 1.53
N PHE A 107 -17.54 4.03 0.96
CA PHE A 107 -18.36 5.05 1.61
C PHE A 107 -19.35 4.42 2.59
N PHE A 108 -19.52 5.05 3.76
CA PHE A 108 -20.51 4.68 4.78
C PHE A 108 -21.35 5.88 5.18
N GLU A 109 -22.65 5.66 5.32
CA GLU A 109 -23.52 6.67 5.89
C GLU A 109 -23.32 6.77 7.41
N ASN A 110 -23.34 8.01 7.91
CA ASN A 110 -23.39 8.35 9.32
C ASN A 110 -24.42 9.45 9.56
N GLU A 111 -24.58 9.93 10.79
CA GLU A 111 -25.58 10.94 11.12
C GLU A 111 -25.35 12.26 10.34
N ARG A 112 -24.10 12.67 10.13
CA ARG A 112 -23.79 13.89 9.36
C ARG A 112 -24.20 13.74 7.90
N THR A 113 -23.89 12.62 7.26
CA THR A 113 -24.22 12.39 5.84
C THR A 113 -25.73 12.18 5.61
N LYS A 114 -26.50 11.79 6.63
CA LYS A 114 -27.95 11.69 6.55
C LYS A 114 -28.64 13.06 6.61
N THR A 115 -28.06 13.98 7.36
CA THR A 115 -28.63 15.32 7.59
C THR A 115 -28.09 16.37 6.64
N ASP A 116 -26.85 16.20 6.13
CA ASP A 116 -26.17 17.10 5.21
C ASP A 116 -25.94 16.42 3.86
N THR A 117 -26.84 16.68 2.92
CA THR A 117 -26.75 16.13 1.55
C THR A 117 -25.54 16.66 0.80
N GLN A 118 -25.12 17.91 1.02
CA GLN A 118 -23.96 18.48 0.34
C GLN A 118 -22.68 17.78 0.80
N PHE A 119 -22.52 17.59 2.10
CA PHE A 119 -21.40 16.84 2.67
C PHE A 119 -21.39 15.39 2.18
N LYS A 120 -22.56 14.74 2.08
CA LYS A 120 -22.67 13.36 1.56
C LYS A 120 -22.14 13.27 0.13
N GLU A 121 -22.60 14.14 -0.77
CA GLU A 121 -22.18 14.11 -2.17
C GLU A 121 -20.70 14.53 -2.34
N PHE A 122 -20.24 15.50 -1.57
CA PHE A 122 -18.84 15.87 -1.49
C PHE A 122 -17.97 14.67 -1.08
N SER A 123 -18.32 14.00 0.02
CA SER A 123 -17.56 12.84 0.52
C SER A 123 -17.47 11.71 -0.51
N LYS A 124 -18.59 11.41 -1.18
CA LYS A 124 -18.60 10.39 -2.25
C LYS A 124 -17.71 10.78 -3.44
N ALA A 125 -17.74 12.05 -3.85
CA ALA A 125 -16.93 12.54 -4.95
C ALA A 125 -15.43 12.42 -4.64
N ILE A 126 -15.00 12.86 -3.46
CA ILE A 126 -13.59 12.76 -3.02
C ILE A 126 -13.14 11.31 -2.88
N ILE A 127 -13.98 10.42 -2.31
CA ILE A 127 -13.68 8.99 -2.23
C ILE A 127 -13.53 8.37 -3.64
N ALA A 128 -14.39 8.76 -4.58
CA ALA A 128 -14.29 8.28 -5.97
C ALA A 128 -12.99 8.75 -6.64
N GLU A 129 -12.62 10.01 -6.46
CA GLU A 129 -11.35 10.56 -6.98
C GLU A 129 -10.14 9.88 -6.37
N GLU A 130 -10.15 9.61 -5.06
CA GLU A 130 -9.10 8.87 -4.38
C GLU A 130 -8.95 7.46 -4.97
N ASN A 131 -10.05 6.75 -5.16
CA ASN A 131 -10.05 5.40 -5.72
C ASN A 131 -9.57 5.36 -7.19
N GLU A 132 -9.98 6.35 -8.00
CA GLU A 132 -9.44 6.51 -9.36
C GLU A 132 -7.93 6.75 -9.32
N GLY A 133 -7.46 7.62 -8.43
CA GLY A 133 -6.05 7.90 -8.25
C GLY A 133 -5.26 6.66 -7.86
N ARG A 134 -5.74 5.88 -6.89
CA ARG A 134 -5.13 4.62 -6.47
C ARG A 134 -5.00 3.65 -7.64
N LEU A 135 -6.06 3.46 -8.41
CA LEU A 135 -6.04 2.57 -9.57
C LEU A 135 -5.00 3.00 -10.61
N ILE A 136 -4.95 4.29 -10.94
CA ILE A 136 -3.98 4.84 -11.89
C ILE A 136 -2.54 4.58 -11.45
N VAL A 137 -2.24 4.81 -10.17
CA VAL A 137 -0.89 4.59 -9.62
C VAL A 137 -0.54 3.10 -9.66
N LEU A 138 -1.44 2.21 -9.24
CA LEU A 138 -1.21 0.77 -9.26
C LEU A 138 -1.02 0.23 -10.69
N GLN A 139 -1.79 0.71 -11.66
CA GLN A 139 -1.59 0.40 -13.08
C GLN A 139 -0.22 0.85 -13.56
N ARG A 140 0.23 2.03 -13.13
CA ARG A 140 1.57 2.52 -13.47
C ARG A 140 2.66 1.64 -12.87
N ILE A 141 2.54 1.24 -11.59
CA ILE A 141 3.48 0.34 -10.92
C ILE A 141 3.61 -0.99 -11.70
N VAL A 142 2.47 -1.57 -12.08
CA VAL A 142 2.47 -2.80 -12.89
C VAL A 142 3.14 -2.58 -14.25
N ALA A 143 2.82 -1.49 -14.93
CA ALA A 143 3.34 -1.22 -16.28
C ALA A 143 4.84 -0.88 -16.31
N THR A 144 5.44 -0.46 -15.21
CA THR A 144 6.86 -0.07 -15.15
C THR A 144 7.76 -1.10 -14.48
N ASN A 145 7.21 -2.11 -13.87
CA ASN A 145 7.98 -3.16 -13.22
C ASN A 145 8.17 -4.33 -14.18
N GLU A 146 9.43 -4.67 -14.49
CA GLU A 146 9.78 -5.74 -15.44
C GLU A 146 9.29 -7.14 -14.99
N ASN A 147 9.02 -7.31 -13.69
CA ASN A 147 8.55 -8.57 -13.12
C ASN A 147 7.01 -8.69 -13.10
N PHE A 148 6.27 -7.67 -13.54
CA PHE A 148 4.82 -7.66 -13.56
C PHE A 148 4.27 -7.67 -14.98
N THR A 149 3.08 -8.22 -15.09
CA THR A 149 2.22 -8.15 -16.26
C THR A 149 0.87 -7.55 -15.86
N GLU A 150 0.04 -7.17 -16.80
CA GLU A 150 -1.30 -6.66 -16.51
C GLU A 150 -2.15 -7.63 -15.65
N LYS A 151 -1.87 -8.95 -15.74
CA LYS A 151 -2.54 -9.97 -14.94
C LYS A 151 -2.18 -9.91 -13.45
N ASP A 152 -1.09 -9.23 -13.10
CA ASP A 152 -0.63 -9.09 -11.73
C ASP A 152 -1.32 -7.92 -11.00
N LEU A 153 -2.08 -7.08 -11.70
CA LEU A 153 -2.78 -5.95 -11.09
C LEU A 153 -3.63 -6.34 -9.87
N PRO A 154 -4.44 -7.42 -9.89
CA PRO A 154 -5.21 -7.82 -8.70
C PRO A 154 -4.32 -8.21 -7.52
N ARG A 155 -3.15 -8.80 -7.78
CA ARG A 155 -2.17 -9.14 -6.73
C ARG A 155 -1.56 -7.88 -6.12
N VAL A 156 -1.18 -6.92 -6.96
CA VAL A 156 -0.65 -5.62 -6.51
C VAL A 156 -1.69 -4.84 -5.73
N GLN A 157 -2.96 -4.83 -6.17
CA GLN A 157 -4.08 -4.26 -5.43
C GLN A 157 -4.25 -4.87 -4.04
N LYS A 158 -4.18 -6.21 -3.94
CA LYS A 158 -4.31 -6.90 -2.66
C LYS A 158 -3.19 -6.56 -1.68
N ILE A 159 -1.97 -6.39 -2.17
CA ILE A 159 -0.84 -5.95 -1.35
C ILE A 159 -1.05 -4.50 -0.88
N SER A 160 -1.44 -3.61 -1.79
CA SER A 160 -1.76 -2.22 -1.44
C SER A 160 -2.89 -2.15 -0.41
N ALA A 161 -3.92 -2.99 -0.55
CA ALA A 161 -5.00 -3.11 0.44
C ALA A 161 -4.49 -3.49 1.83
N SER A 162 -3.54 -4.44 1.90
CA SER A 162 -2.90 -4.82 3.18
C SER A 162 -2.16 -3.64 3.80
N LEU A 163 -1.34 -2.93 3.00
CA LEU A 163 -0.60 -1.76 3.46
C LEU A 163 -1.55 -0.65 3.95
N ASN A 164 -2.64 -0.38 3.23
CA ASN A 164 -3.62 0.62 3.64
C ASN A 164 -4.30 0.26 4.97
N ARG A 165 -4.65 -1.02 5.17
CA ARG A 165 -5.20 -1.49 6.45
C ARG A 165 -4.19 -1.40 7.59
N ASP A 166 -2.92 -1.72 7.31
CA ASP A 166 -1.86 -1.66 8.32
C ASP A 166 -1.55 -0.22 8.74
N ASN A 167 -1.70 0.73 7.82
CA ASN A 167 -1.52 2.17 8.05
C ASN A 167 -2.79 2.86 8.60
N ALA A 168 -3.94 2.17 8.66
CA ALA A 168 -5.15 2.73 9.24
C ALA A 168 -4.94 3.07 10.72
N LYS A 169 -5.46 4.22 11.15
CA LYS A 169 -5.37 4.66 12.55
C LYS A 169 -6.36 3.89 13.42
N PRO A 170 -6.08 3.76 14.73
CA PRO A 170 -7.02 3.17 15.66
C PRO A 170 -8.42 3.79 15.55
N GLY A 171 -9.45 2.95 15.52
CA GLY A 171 -10.85 3.37 15.37
C GLY A 171 -11.31 3.53 13.92
N GLU A 172 -10.42 3.62 12.93
CA GLU A 172 -10.82 3.69 11.51
C GLU A 172 -11.38 2.35 11.02
N LYS A 173 -12.33 2.41 10.08
CA LYS A 173 -12.93 1.21 9.47
C LYS A 173 -11.96 0.53 8.53
N ILE A 174 -11.83 -0.77 8.68
CA ILE A 174 -11.05 -1.66 7.81
C ILE A 174 -11.87 -2.89 7.45
N GLN A 175 -11.72 -3.37 6.22
CA GLN A 175 -12.31 -4.63 5.81
C GLN A 175 -11.30 -5.77 5.96
N LEU A 176 -11.67 -6.80 6.72
CA LEU A 176 -10.86 -7.98 6.95
C LEU A 176 -10.83 -8.88 5.69
N GLU A 177 -9.88 -9.81 5.63
CA GLU A 177 -9.74 -10.74 4.49
C GLU A 177 -11.00 -11.60 4.24
N ASN A 178 -11.73 -11.96 5.32
CA ASN A 178 -13.00 -12.68 5.22
C ASN A 178 -14.15 -11.84 4.66
N GLY A 179 -13.94 -10.53 4.50
CA GLY A 179 -14.93 -9.57 3.99
C GLY A 179 -15.71 -8.81 5.06
N ASP A 180 -15.56 -9.16 6.32
CA ASP A 180 -16.21 -8.46 7.42
C ASP A 180 -15.60 -7.08 7.65
N TRP A 181 -16.41 -6.12 8.02
CA TRP A 181 -15.96 -4.81 8.44
C TRP A 181 -15.68 -4.78 9.93
N SER A 182 -14.55 -4.20 10.30
CA SER A 182 -14.11 -4.01 11.67
C SER A 182 -13.53 -2.60 11.83
N THR A 183 -13.17 -2.24 13.03
CA THR A 183 -12.36 -1.05 13.32
C THR A 183 -10.93 -1.46 13.65
N ARG A 184 -9.97 -0.65 13.23
CA ARG A 184 -8.57 -0.87 13.60
C ARG A 184 -8.43 -0.82 15.13
N PRO A 185 -7.91 -1.87 15.80
CA PRO A 185 -7.74 -1.88 17.25
C PRO A 185 -6.70 -0.84 17.69
N GLU A 186 -6.84 -0.38 18.93
CA GLU A 186 -5.79 0.43 19.56
C GLU A 186 -4.52 -0.41 19.77
N VAL A 187 -3.36 0.23 19.57
CA VAL A 187 -2.07 -0.42 19.80
C VAL A 187 -1.94 -0.65 21.31
N GLY A 188 -2.07 -1.90 21.76
CA GLY A 188 -1.93 -2.28 23.17
C GLY A 188 -3.18 -2.86 23.84
N SER A 189 -4.33 -2.91 23.18
CA SER A 189 -5.48 -3.66 23.69
C SER A 189 -5.29 -5.16 23.39
N LYS A 190 -4.69 -5.86 24.34
CA LYS A 190 -4.73 -7.32 24.46
C LYS A 190 -5.78 -7.73 25.45
#